data_921d7eeb15c378e51b72ac5af29d71c1
#
_entry.id   921d7eeb15c378e51b72ac5af29d71c1
#
_cell.length_a   1.000
_cell.length_b   1.000
_cell.length_c   1.000
_cell.angle_alpha   90.00
_cell.angle_beta   90.00
_cell.angle_gamma   90.00
#
_symmetry.space_group_name_H-M   'P 1'
#
loop_
_entity.id
_entity.type
_entity.pdbx_description
1 polymer ?
#
loop_
_entity_poly.entity_id
_entity_poly.type
_entity_poly.pdbx_seq_one_letter_code
_entity_poly.pdbx_strand_id
1 'polypeptide(L)'
;MGEPWALPWPLLRQLTGRDRLGRGTASMSRRSRTLTPRTATADRVVDSVCPFCAVGCAQKVFVKDGAVVQIEGDPRSPVSRGRLCPKGSASKQLVTSPTRVTKVRYRRPHGTEWEDLDLDTAMDMIADRVIETRKQYWQWEDDQGRRTRRTMGIASLGGATLDNEENYLMKKLYTAMGAIQIENQARI
;
A
#
# COMPACT_ATOMS: atom_id res chain seq x y z
N MET A 1 35.23 -31.64 14.29
CA MET A 1 35.20 -33.10 14.12
C MET A 1 33.81 -33.47 13.62
N GLY A 2 33.66 -33.74 12.33
CA GLY A 2 32.37 -34.11 11.71
C GLY A 2 32.06 -35.57 12.02
N GLU A 3 30.86 -35.89 12.48
CA GLU A 3 30.43 -37.25 12.71
C GLU A 3 30.49 -38.07 11.40
N PRO A 4 31.24 -39.16 11.34
CA PRO A 4 31.50 -39.90 10.10
C PRO A 4 30.33 -40.81 9.61
N TRP A 5 29.18 -40.76 10.31
CA TRP A 5 28.05 -41.68 10.04
C TRP A 5 26.78 -41.00 9.50
N ALA A 6 26.82 -39.72 9.22
CA ALA A 6 25.70 -39.05 8.59
C ALA A 6 25.70 -39.35 7.10
N LEU A 7 25.23 -40.53 6.70
CA LEU A 7 24.88 -40.80 5.31
C LEU A 7 23.96 -39.68 4.82
N PRO A 8 24.34 -38.91 3.79
CA PRO A 8 23.61 -37.74 3.32
C PRO A 8 22.32 -38.09 2.56
N TRP A 9 21.83 -39.32 2.75
CA TRP A 9 20.68 -39.80 1.99
C TRP A 9 19.40 -39.18 2.56
N PRO A 10 18.68 -38.37 1.78
CA PRO A 10 17.48 -37.66 2.23
C PRO A 10 16.43 -38.60 2.81
N LEU A 11 16.25 -39.77 2.22
CA LEU A 11 15.30 -40.79 2.66
C LEU A 11 15.57 -41.30 4.08
N LEU A 12 16.82 -41.55 4.43
CA LEU A 12 17.19 -42.01 5.77
C LEU A 12 16.93 -40.95 6.85
N ARG A 13 17.13 -39.66 6.50
CA ARG A 13 16.80 -38.55 7.40
C ARG A 13 15.30 -38.41 7.65
N GLN A 14 14.48 -38.71 6.63
CA GLN A 14 13.01 -38.75 6.78
C GLN A 14 12.57 -39.94 7.63
N LEU A 15 13.09 -41.13 7.35
CA LEU A 15 12.77 -42.35 8.10
C LEU A 15 13.22 -42.29 9.58
N THR A 16 14.36 -41.67 9.85
CA THR A 16 14.87 -41.49 11.23
C THR A 16 14.22 -40.32 11.97
N GLY A 17 13.24 -39.62 11.37
CA GLY A 17 12.53 -38.50 11.99
C GLY A 17 13.32 -37.22 12.07
N ARG A 18 14.57 -37.18 11.58
CA ARG A 18 15.43 -35.96 11.56
C ARG A 18 14.98 -34.91 10.55
N ASP A 19 14.22 -35.29 9.51
CA ASP A 19 13.63 -34.41 8.51
C ASP A 19 12.29 -34.97 8.02
N ARG A 20 11.32 -35.11 8.90
CA ARG A 20 10.02 -35.74 8.63
C ARG A 20 9.27 -35.13 7.44
N LEU A 21 9.46 -33.83 7.18
CA LEU A 21 8.74 -33.09 6.15
C LEU A 21 9.55 -32.93 4.85
N GLY A 22 10.76 -33.53 4.79
CA GLY A 22 11.62 -33.41 3.62
C GLY A 22 12.05 -31.97 3.27
N ARG A 23 12.10 -31.08 4.27
CA ARG A 23 12.43 -29.65 4.08
C ARG A 23 13.92 -29.36 4.08
N GLY A 24 14.75 -30.35 4.41
CA GLY A 24 16.19 -30.23 4.43
C GLY A 24 16.83 -30.41 3.03
N THR A 25 17.88 -31.20 2.99
CA THR A 25 18.66 -31.42 1.76
C THR A 25 17.86 -32.07 0.61
N ALA A 26 16.77 -32.78 0.92
CA ALA A 26 15.91 -33.39 -0.10
C ALA A 26 15.13 -32.36 -0.94
N SER A 27 14.78 -31.23 -0.34
CA SER A 27 14.06 -30.14 -1.03
C SER A 27 14.99 -29.12 -1.71
N MET A 28 16.32 -29.30 -1.59
CA MET A 28 17.31 -28.38 -2.13
C MET A 28 17.97 -28.91 -3.38
N SER A 29 17.75 -28.24 -4.50
CA SER A 29 18.53 -28.49 -5.71
C SER A 29 19.99 -28.03 -5.55
N ARG A 30 20.88 -28.46 -6.46
CA ARG A 30 22.25 -27.95 -6.51
C ARG A 30 22.30 -26.42 -6.61
N ARG A 31 21.40 -25.83 -7.41
CA ARG A 31 21.27 -24.38 -7.58
C ARG A 31 20.75 -23.71 -6.30
N SER A 32 19.74 -24.28 -5.63
CA SER A 32 19.19 -23.70 -4.40
C SER A 32 20.20 -23.56 -3.27
N ARG A 33 21.22 -24.46 -3.24
CA ARG A 33 22.29 -24.43 -2.23
C ARG A 33 23.22 -23.23 -2.37
N THR A 34 23.32 -22.66 -3.57
CA THR A 34 24.19 -21.52 -3.88
C THR A 34 23.46 -20.18 -3.89
N LEU A 35 22.12 -20.20 -3.77
CA LEU A 35 21.32 -18.97 -3.75
C LEU A 35 21.39 -18.31 -2.38
N THR A 36 21.68 -17.02 -2.38
CA THR A 36 21.54 -16.15 -1.21
C THR A 36 20.19 -15.46 -1.26
N PRO A 37 19.34 -15.58 -0.23
CA PRO A 37 18.08 -14.83 -0.16
C PRO A 37 18.31 -13.33 -0.27
N ARG A 38 17.45 -12.61 -0.98
CA ARG A 38 17.55 -11.15 -1.10
C ARG A 38 17.50 -10.45 0.26
N THR A 39 16.76 -11.02 1.21
CA THR A 39 16.66 -10.52 2.58
C THR A 39 17.99 -10.59 3.34
N ALA A 40 18.84 -11.57 3.03
CA ALA A 40 20.16 -11.71 3.66
C ALA A 40 21.21 -10.73 3.10
N THR A 41 20.92 -10.07 1.98
CA THR A 41 21.82 -9.08 1.36
C THR A 41 21.46 -7.64 1.73
N ALA A 42 20.36 -7.43 2.45
CA ALA A 42 19.92 -6.10 2.85
C ALA A 42 20.86 -5.50 3.90
N ASP A 43 21.15 -4.22 3.76
CA ASP A 43 21.92 -3.42 4.73
C ASP A 43 21.00 -2.75 5.77
N ARG A 44 19.71 -2.61 5.47
CA ARG A 44 18.71 -2.05 6.38
C ARG A 44 17.37 -2.76 6.23
N VAL A 45 16.66 -2.93 7.36
CA VAL A 45 15.28 -3.41 7.40
C VAL A 45 14.42 -2.36 8.08
N VAL A 46 13.32 -1.96 7.43
CA VAL A 46 12.40 -0.93 7.92
C VAL A 46 11.01 -1.54 8.07
N ASP A 47 10.34 -1.21 9.16
CA ASP A 47 8.95 -1.61 9.38
C ASP A 47 8.01 -0.72 8.56
N SER A 48 6.96 -1.32 8.01
CA SER A 48 5.95 -0.64 7.18
C SER A 48 4.60 -1.35 7.30
N VAL A 49 3.60 -0.77 6.65
CA VAL A 49 2.25 -1.33 6.56
C VAL A 49 1.90 -1.54 5.08
N CYS A 50 1.17 -2.61 4.80
CA CYS A 50 0.73 -2.95 3.45
C CYS A 50 -0.24 -1.89 2.91
N PRO A 51 -0.02 -1.33 1.69
CA PRO A 51 -0.79 -0.20 1.18
C PRO A 51 -2.10 -0.62 0.46
N PHE A 52 -2.48 -1.90 0.47
CA PHE A 52 -3.55 -2.37 -0.41
C PHE A 52 -4.96 -2.40 0.20
N CYS A 53 -5.08 -2.46 1.51
CA CYS A 53 -6.39 -2.43 2.16
C CYS A 53 -6.28 -2.12 3.66
N ALA A 54 -7.42 -1.78 4.28
CA ALA A 54 -7.54 -1.41 5.69
C ALA A 54 -7.24 -2.54 6.70
N VAL A 55 -6.89 -3.75 6.26
CA VAL A 55 -6.44 -4.83 7.17
C VAL A 55 -5.16 -4.44 7.91
N GLY A 56 -4.30 -3.60 7.30
CA GLY A 56 -3.10 -3.10 7.97
C GLY A 56 -2.05 -4.18 8.23
N CYS A 57 -1.86 -5.12 7.30
CA CYS A 57 -0.81 -6.15 7.45
C CYS A 57 0.56 -5.50 7.58
N ALA A 58 1.26 -5.74 8.69
CA ALA A 58 2.61 -5.22 8.88
C ALA A 58 3.62 -5.90 7.95
N GLN A 59 4.54 -5.11 7.43
CA GLN A 59 5.56 -5.52 6.47
C GLN A 59 6.95 -5.14 6.96
N LYS A 60 7.94 -5.92 6.54
CA LYS A 60 9.36 -5.59 6.62
C LYS A 60 9.89 -5.28 5.24
N VAL A 61 10.40 -4.07 5.08
CA VAL A 61 11.01 -3.59 3.85
C VAL A 61 12.51 -3.75 3.95
N PHE A 62 13.06 -4.60 3.11
CA PHE A 62 14.50 -4.87 3.02
C PHE A 62 15.11 -3.93 1.98
N VAL A 63 16.06 -3.14 2.42
CA VAL A 63 16.74 -2.13 1.60
C VAL A 63 18.20 -2.50 1.45
N LYS A 64 18.76 -2.29 0.25
CA LYS A 64 20.16 -2.40 -0.06
C LYS A 64 20.58 -1.24 -0.96
N ASP A 65 21.67 -0.56 -0.62
CA ASP A 65 22.20 0.57 -1.40
C ASP A 65 21.12 1.62 -1.76
N GLY A 66 20.21 1.91 -0.79
CA GLY A 66 19.10 2.85 -0.97
C GLY A 66 17.90 2.33 -1.79
N ALA A 67 17.97 1.12 -2.33
CA ALA A 67 16.89 0.51 -3.12
C ALA A 67 16.15 -0.60 -2.37
N VAL A 68 14.83 -0.70 -2.58
CA VAL A 68 14.01 -1.79 -2.01
C VAL A 68 14.30 -3.09 -2.76
N VAL A 69 14.89 -4.06 -2.05
CA VAL A 69 15.24 -5.37 -2.64
C VAL A 69 14.20 -6.45 -2.37
N GLN A 70 13.49 -6.37 -1.23
CA GLN A 70 12.42 -7.31 -0.88
C GLN A 70 11.43 -6.68 0.11
N ILE A 71 10.19 -7.15 0.09
CA ILE A 71 9.17 -6.85 1.11
C ILE A 71 8.56 -8.17 1.56
N GLU A 72 8.46 -8.38 2.88
CA GLU A 72 7.87 -9.57 3.48
C GLU A 72 6.95 -9.19 4.65
N GLY A 73 6.11 -10.11 5.11
CA GLY A 73 5.26 -9.89 6.28
C GLY A 73 6.08 -9.84 7.57
N ASP A 74 5.68 -8.98 8.51
CA ASP A 74 6.29 -8.94 9.85
C ASP A 74 5.65 -10.01 10.75
N PRO A 75 6.41 -11.01 11.23
CA PRO A 75 5.89 -12.04 12.12
C PRO A 75 5.46 -11.49 13.49
N ARG A 76 5.91 -10.29 13.87
CA ARG A 76 5.49 -9.62 15.13
C ARG A 76 4.09 -9.02 15.03
N SER A 77 3.53 -8.89 13.82
CA SER A 77 2.20 -8.32 13.63
C SER A 77 1.13 -9.18 14.34
N PRO A 78 0.31 -8.61 15.22
CA PRO A 78 -0.81 -9.33 15.83
C PRO A 78 -1.91 -9.66 14.81
N VAL A 79 -2.00 -8.90 13.72
CA VAL A 79 -3.00 -9.05 12.64
C VAL A 79 -2.59 -10.15 11.67
N SER A 80 -1.48 -9.96 10.97
CA SER A 80 -1.07 -10.83 9.86
C SER A 80 -0.11 -11.95 10.25
N ARG A 81 0.61 -11.81 11.36
CA ARG A 81 1.59 -12.78 11.88
C ARG A 81 2.58 -13.27 10.82
N GLY A 82 3.10 -12.34 10.04
CA GLY A 82 4.05 -12.60 8.96
C GLY A 82 3.42 -13.07 7.64
N ARG A 83 2.10 -13.21 7.57
CA ARG A 83 1.42 -13.63 6.34
C ARG A 83 1.03 -12.42 5.51
N LEU A 84 1.14 -12.57 4.20
CA LEU A 84 0.68 -11.59 3.21
C LEU A 84 -0.19 -12.31 2.18
N CYS A 85 -1.26 -11.67 1.75
CA CYS A 85 -2.02 -12.11 0.58
C CYS A 85 -1.22 -11.85 -0.72
N PRO A 86 -1.63 -12.34 -1.88
CA PRO A 86 -0.91 -12.12 -3.13
C PRO A 86 -0.61 -10.65 -3.45
N LYS A 87 -1.54 -9.72 -3.13
CA LYS A 87 -1.31 -8.28 -3.30
C LYS A 87 -0.21 -7.76 -2.38
N GLY A 88 -0.30 -8.08 -1.08
CA GLY A 88 0.72 -7.68 -0.09
C GLY A 88 2.10 -8.24 -0.43
N SER A 89 2.19 -9.45 -0.94
CA SER A 89 3.45 -10.06 -1.40
C SER A 89 4.02 -9.36 -2.63
N ALA A 90 3.19 -8.68 -3.43
CA ALA A 90 3.60 -7.90 -4.58
C ALA A 90 3.89 -6.42 -4.27
N SER A 91 3.93 -6.00 -3.00
CA SER A 91 4.13 -4.59 -2.62
C SER A 91 5.44 -4.00 -3.17
N LYS A 92 6.49 -4.81 -3.31
CA LYS A 92 7.74 -4.36 -3.93
C LYS A 92 7.49 -3.85 -5.35
N GLN A 93 6.73 -4.59 -6.16
CA GLN A 93 6.44 -4.23 -7.56
C GLN A 93 5.67 -2.91 -7.63
N LEU A 94 4.77 -2.64 -6.68
CA LEU A 94 4.08 -1.35 -6.60
C LEU A 94 5.08 -0.18 -6.46
N VAL A 95 6.12 -0.35 -5.64
CA VAL A 95 7.13 0.70 -5.39
C VAL A 95 8.11 0.84 -6.56
N THR A 96 8.54 -0.28 -7.16
CA THR A 96 9.64 -0.32 -8.14
C THR A 96 9.17 -0.42 -9.58
N SER A 97 7.86 -0.40 -9.86
CA SER A 97 7.33 -0.50 -11.22
C SER A 97 7.79 0.66 -12.10
N PRO A 98 8.34 0.39 -13.27
CA PRO A 98 8.68 1.43 -14.23
C PRO A 98 7.46 2.16 -14.81
N THR A 99 6.27 1.56 -14.67
CA THR A 99 5.01 2.17 -15.12
C THR A 99 4.33 3.01 -14.05
N ARG A 100 4.96 3.18 -12.86
CA ARG A 100 4.42 4.00 -11.80
C ARG A 100 4.34 5.46 -12.25
N VAL A 101 3.16 6.06 -12.14
CA VAL A 101 2.94 7.48 -12.41
C VAL A 101 3.51 8.28 -11.23
N THR A 102 4.51 9.11 -11.50
CA THR A 102 5.22 9.91 -10.49
C THR A 102 4.98 11.41 -10.64
N LYS A 103 4.23 11.82 -11.66
CA LYS A 103 3.86 13.20 -11.92
C LYS A 103 2.35 13.36 -12.00
N VAL A 104 1.86 14.56 -11.74
CA VAL A 104 0.44 14.84 -11.94
C VAL A 104 0.15 14.85 -13.44
N ARG A 105 -0.87 14.10 -13.85
CA ARG A 105 -1.33 14.04 -15.24
C ARG A 105 -2.61 14.86 -15.34
N TYR A 106 -2.58 15.84 -16.23
CA TYR A 106 -3.71 16.72 -16.50
C TYR A 106 -4.17 16.58 -17.95
N ARG A 107 -5.46 16.63 -18.16
CA ARG A 107 -6.06 16.68 -19.49
C ARG A 107 -7.06 17.85 -19.54
N ARG A 108 -6.88 18.71 -20.48
CA ARG A 108 -7.78 19.87 -20.67
C ARG A 108 -9.20 19.40 -20.95
N PRO A 109 -10.23 20.19 -20.58
CA PRO A 109 -11.61 19.92 -20.96
C PRO A 109 -11.72 19.68 -22.47
N HIS A 110 -12.38 18.60 -22.87
CA HIS A 110 -12.51 18.16 -24.26
C HIS A 110 -11.19 17.82 -25.00
N GLY A 111 -10.05 17.87 -24.32
CA GLY A 111 -8.76 17.45 -24.87
C GLY A 111 -8.62 15.94 -24.96
N THR A 112 -7.76 15.47 -25.85
CA THR A 112 -7.40 14.06 -26.03
C THR A 112 -6.04 13.73 -25.45
N GLU A 113 -5.18 14.73 -25.28
CA GLU A 113 -3.79 14.56 -24.83
C GLU A 113 -3.66 14.79 -23.31
N TRP A 114 -2.73 14.03 -22.71
CA TRP A 114 -2.33 14.19 -21.31
C TRP A 114 -1.03 14.98 -21.25
N GLU A 115 -0.99 15.97 -20.37
CA GLU A 115 0.20 16.77 -20.07
C GLU A 115 0.63 16.53 -18.62
N ASP A 116 1.95 16.58 -18.37
CA ASP A 116 2.51 16.50 -17.04
C ASP A 116 2.53 17.87 -16.40
N LEU A 117 2.02 17.99 -15.18
CA LEU A 117 2.11 19.21 -14.37
C LEU A 117 3.07 18.98 -13.19
N ASP A 118 3.72 20.04 -12.76
CA ASP A 118 4.34 20.08 -11.45
C ASP A 118 3.27 20.08 -10.35
N LEU A 119 3.67 19.68 -9.14
CA LEU A 119 2.72 19.48 -8.05
C LEU A 119 2.11 20.82 -7.59
N ASP A 120 2.89 21.88 -7.51
CA ASP A 120 2.43 23.18 -6.99
C ASP A 120 1.38 23.78 -7.93
N THR A 121 1.67 23.81 -9.23
CA THR A 121 0.69 24.23 -10.26
C THR A 121 -0.60 23.40 -10.19
N ALA A 122 -0.50 22.09 -10.03
CA ALA A 122 -1.67 21.23 -9.94
C ALA A 122 -2.49 21.50 -8.67
N MET A 123 -1.83 21.75 -7.55
CA MET A 123 -2.49 22.07 -6.28
C MET A 123 -3.18 23.44 -6.32
N ASP A 124 -2.58 24.44 -6.94
CA ASP A 124 -3.21 25.75 -7.15
C ASP A 124 -4.47 25.64 -8.00
N MET A 125 -4.41 24.90 -9.12
CA MET A 125 -5.58 24.64 -9.98
C MET A 125 -6.70 23.94 -9.23
N ILE A 126 -6.37 22.98 -8.34
CA ILE A 126 -7.36 22.29 -7.50
C ILE A 126 -7.95 23.26 -6.48
N ALA A 127 -7.13 24.06 -5.82
CA ALA A 127 -7.57 25.02 -4.82
C ALA A 127 -8.53 26.05 -5.42
N ASP A 128 -8.20 26.62 -6.57
CA ASP A 128 -9.05 27.55 -7.30
C ASP A 128 -10.40 26.92 -7.65
N ARG A 129 -10.40 25.70 -8.17
CA ARG A 129 -11.65 24.96 -8.49
C ARG A 129 -12.50 24.75 -7.23
N VAL A 130 -11.88 24.38 -6.12
CA VAL A 130 -12.59 24.21 -4.83
C VAL A 130 -13.22 25.52 -4.35
N ILE A 131 -12.46 26.63 -4.42
CA ILE A 131 -12.91 27.96 -4.01
C ILE A 131 -14.10 28.42 -4.88
N GLU A 132 -13.98 28.31 -6.19
CA GLU A 132 -15.05 28.68 -7.13
C GLU A 132 -16.32 27.84 -6.90
N THR A 133 -16.17 26.53 -6.79
CA THR A 133 -17.28 25.61 -6.53
C THR A 133 -17.98 25.93 -5.22
N ARG A 134 -17.22 26.21 -4.17
CA ARG A 134 -17.80 26.63 -2.90
C ARG A 134 -18.57 27.95 -3.01
N LYS A 135 -18.01 28.96 -3.67
CA LYS A 135 -18.69 30.24 -3.89
C LYS A 135 -20.04 30.04 -4.62
N GLN A 136 -20.04 29.20 -5.63
CA GLN A 136 -21.22 28.97 -6.46
C GLN A 136 -22.32 28.17 -5.74
N TYR A 137 -21.96 27.16 -4.94
CA TYR A 137 -22.89 26.20 -4.35
C TYR A 137 -22.99 26.26 -2.83
N TRP A 138 -22.52 27.34 -2.22
CA TRP A 138 -22.60 27.51 -0.77
C TRP A 138 -24.01 27.87 -0.34
N GLN A 139 -24.54 27.15 0.65
CA GLN A 139 -25.85 27.37 1.26
C GLN A 139 -25.68 27.77 2.73
N TRP A 140 -26.09 28.97 3.07
CA TRP A 140 -26.11 29.43 4.45
C TRP A 140 -27.30 28.85 5.24
N GLU A 141 -28.43 28.74 4.56
CA GLU A 141 -29.70 28.27 5.11
C GLU A 141 -30.35 27.30 4.09
N ASP A 142 -31.24 26.45 4.57
CA ASP A 142 -32.11 25.62 3.73
C ASP A 142 -33.43 26.35 3.40
N ASP A 143 -34.30 25.67 2.66
CA ASP A 143 -35.61 26.18 2.22
C ASP A 143 -36.57 26.46 3.37
N GLN A 144 -36.23 26.04 4.58
CA GLN A 144 -37.00 26.28 5.82
C GLN A 144 -36.33 27.35 6.73
N GLY A 145 -35.31 28.05 6.25
CA GLY A 145 -34.57 29.07 7.00
C GLY A 145 -33.63 28.52 8.09
N ARG A 146 -33.35 27.23 8.11
CA ARG A 146 -32.44 26.62 9.09
C ARG A 146 -31.01 26.79 8.62
N ARG A 147 -30.12 27.19 9.53
CA ARG A 147 -28.69 27.29 9.22
C ARG A 147 -28.08 25.97 8.85
N THR A 148 -27.50 25.86 7.66
CA THR A 148 -26.86 24.67 7.14
C THR A 148 -25.35 24.83 6.94
N ARG A 149 -24.86 25.97 6.46
CA ARG A 149 -23.45 26.29 6.22
C ARG A 149 -22.72 25.17 5.47
N ARG A 150 -23.26 24.78 4.34
CA ARG A 150 -22.79 23.64 3.55
C ARG A 150 -22.58 23.97 2.09
N THR A 151 -21.86 23.12 1.38
CA THR A 151 -21.86 23.11 -0.09
C THR A 151 -22.36 21.79 -0.63
N MET A 152 -23.20 21.87 -1.67
CA MET A 152 -23.67 20.71 -2.42
C MET A 152 -22.83 20.47 -3.69
N GLY A 153 -21.87 21.35 -3.98
CA GLY A 153 -21.02 21.24 -5.18
C GLY A 153 -19.81 20.33 -5.02
N ILE A 154 -19.53 19.84 -3.81
CA ILE A 154 -18.36 19.01 -3.52
C ILE A 154 -18.79 17.75 -2.79
N ALA A 155 -18.29 16.60 -3.26
CA ALA A 155 -18.52 15.29 -2.65
C ALA A 155 -17.22 14.47 -2.62
N SER A 156 -17.17 13.46 -1.77
CA SER A 156 -16.07 12.49 -1.68
C SER A 156 -16.62 11.07 -1.71
N LEU A 157 -16.03 10.22 -2.54
CA LEU A 157 -16.35 8.80 -2.65
C LEU A 157 -15.28 7.90 -2.03
N GLY A 158 -14.41 8.39 -1.19
CA GLY A 158 -13.44 7.58 -0.45
C GLY A 158 -12.79 6.43 -1.24
N GLY A 159 -12.21 5.49 -0.55
CA GLY A 159 -11.57 4.32 -1.16
C GLY A 159 -11.42 3.14 -0.19
N ALA A 160 -11.37 1.91 -0.72
CA ALA A 160 -11.22 0.69 0.07
C ALA A 160 -9.79 0.46 0.58
N THR A 161 -8.82 1.21 0.09
CA THR A 161 -7.40 1.07 0.40
C THR A 161 -6.86 2.12 1.36
N LEU A 162 -7.72 3.03 1.80
CA LEU A 162 -7.36 4.08 2.76
C LEU A 162 -7.20 3.50 4.16
N ASP A 163 -6.15 3.91 4.87
CA ASP A 163 -5.99 3.60 6.28
C ASP A 163 -6.85 4.51 7.18
N ASN A 164 -6.79 4.30 8.49
CA ASN A 164 -7.62 5.05 9.43
C ASN A 164 -7.26 6.54 9.48
N GLU A 165 -5.98 6.86 9.39
CA GLU A 165 -5.46 8.23 9.39
C GLU A 165 -5.88 8.98 8.12
N GLU A 166 -5.80 8.34 6.96
CA GLU A 166 -6.26 8.89 5.69
C GLU A 166 -7.77 9.15 5.71
N ASN A 167 -8.57 8.19 6.17
CA ASN A 167 -10.02 8.36 6.32
C ASN A 167 -10.37 9.53 7.27
N TYR A 168 -9.65 9.66 8.39
CA TYR A 168 -9.82 10.76 9.33
C TYR A 168 -9.49 12.12 8.69
N LEU A 169 -8.35 12.21 8.00
CA LEU A 169 -7.92 13.43 7.32
C LEU A 169 -8.89 13.85 6.22
N MET A 170 -9.36 12.92 5.41
CA MET A 170 -10.37 13.17 4.38
C MET A 170 -11.67 13.69 5.00
N LYS A 171 -12.19 13.00 6.01
CA LYS A 171 -13.40 13.43 6.72
C LYS A 171 -13.24 14.86 7.26
N LYS A 172 -12.12 15.14 7.92
CA LYS A 172 -11.82 16.45 8.49
C LYS A 172 -11.75 17.54 7.41
N LEU A 173 -11.02 17.28 6.32
CA LEU A 173 -10.85 18.24 5.21
C LEU A 173 -12.18 18.56 4.53
N TYR A 174 -12.93 17.55 4.10
CA TYR A 174 -14.20 17.75 3.41
C TYR A 174 -15.25 18.40 4.30
N THR A 175 -15.29 18.03 5.59
CA THR A 175 -16.17 18.69 6.57
C THR A 175 -15.79 20.17 6.74
N ALA A 176 -14.50 20.50 6.83
CA ALA A 176 -14.03 21.90 6.90
C ALA A 176 -14.38 22.71 5.65
N MET A 177 -14.40 22.07 4.48
CA MET A 177 -14.88 22.69 3.24
C MET A 177 -16.40 22.87 3.19
N GLY A 178 -17.15 22.29 4.11
CA GLY A 178 -18.61 22.32 4.14
C GLY A 178 -19.28 21.27 3.26
N ALA A 179 -18.54 20.30 2.76
CA ALA A 179 -19.12 19.17 2.04
C ALA A 179 -19.83 18.22 3.02
N ILE A 180 -20.99 17.73 2.64
CA ILE A 180 -21.81 16.80 3.44
C ILE A 180 -21.85 15.40 2.85
N GLN A 181 -21.58 15.28 1.57
CA GLN A 181 -21.53 13.99 0.85
C GLN A 181 -20.10 13.43 0.97
N ILE A 182 -19.85 12.71 2.05
CA ILE A 182 -18.56 12.08 2.33
C ILE A 182 -18.83 10.61 2.60
N GLU A 183 -18.71 9.81 1.54
CA GLU A 183 -19.00 8.39 1.56
C GLU A 183 -17.73 7.55 1.36
N ASN A 184 -17.76 6.33 1.84
CA ASN A 184 -16.72 5.34 1.58
C ASN A 184 -17.24 4.31 0.56
N GLN A 185 -16.34 3.77 -0.23
CA GLN A 185 -16.65 2.77 -1.26
C GLN A 185 -17.46 1.56 -0.72
N ALA A 186 -17.22 1.15 0.51
CA ALA A 186 -17.94 0.03 1.13
C ALA A 186 -19.41 0.36 1.50
N ARG A 187 -19.82 1.60 1.36
CA ARG A 187 -21.13 2.09 1.77
C ARG A 187 -22.05 2.43 0.58
N ILE A 188 -21.58 2.25 -0.62
CA ILE A 188 -22.36 2.49 -1.84
C ILE A 188 -23.37 1.35 -2.06
#